data_f375aa45da00707ddab0bb35c0e1ecb9
#
_entry.id   f375aa45da00707ddab0bb35c0e1ecb9
#
_cell.length_a   1.000
_cell.length_b   1.000
_cell.length_c   1.000
_cell.angle_alpha   90.00
_cell.angle_beta   90.00
_cell.angle_gamma   90.00
#
_symmetry.space_group_name_H-M   'P 1'
#
loop_
_entity.id
_entity.type
_entity.pdbx_description
1 polymer ?
#
loop_
_entity_poly.entity_id
_entity_poly.type
_entity_poly.pdbx_seq_one_letter_code
_entity_poly.pdbx_strand_id
1 'polypeptide(L)'
;MKTLKALLLLLAVTASVLLEAKPKVRIIATGGTIAGISQSAASTVYKPGQVGIQTLIEAVPQILDLADISGEQLVNIGSQDMNDAVWLRLAKRINELLDDDDCDAVVVTHGTDTMEETAYFLNLTIKSDKPVILVGSMRPSNALSADGPANLYNAVATAISPQSRGMGVLCCMNNQLLDAKTVIKTHTLDSDTFKGGPSGILGYVHNGEAFYLQRPVNKHTVQTAFDVSDLEELPKVGIVYGYANASPLPLQAFVDAGFDGVVLAGVGDGNIYKDVFDAAVKAQKKGVQIVRSSRCSAGPTSLDGEVDDAKYHFVASLDLNPQKARVLLMLALTKTRDWKRIQQYFEEY
;
A
#
# COMPACT_ATOMS: atom_id res chain seq x y z
N MET A 1 18.11 30.02 -55.97
CA MET A 1 17.90 30.73 -54.71
C MET A 1 16.56 30.47 -54.03
N LYS A 2 15.44 30.36 -54.72
CA LYS A 2 14.10 30.05 -54.11
C LYS A 2 13.99 28.65 -53.55
N THR A 3 14.58 27.64 -54.17
CA THR A 3 14.60 26.24 -53.74
C THR A 3 15.47 25.99 -52.50
N LEU A 4 16.56 26.73 -52.36
CA LEU A 4 17.47 26.63 -51.21
C LEU A 4 16.84 27.25 -49.95
N LYS A 5 16.04 28.34 -50.11
CA LYS A 5 15.30 28.97 -49.02
C LYS A 5 14.16 28.10 -48.50
N ALA A 6 13.48 27.36 -49.43
CA ALA A 6 12.43 26.42 -49.04
C ALA A 6 12.97 25.20 -48.29
N LEU A 7 14.17 24.70 -48.69
CA LEU A 7 14.81 23.59 -48.00
C LEU A 7 15.31 23.97 -46.61
N LEU A 8 15.84 25.18 -46.43
CA LEU A 8 16.22 25.71 -45.12
C LEU A 8 15.03 25.96 -44.21
N LEU A 9 13.89 26.37 -44.75
CA LEU A 9 12.65 26.54 -43.96
C LEU A 9 12.07 25.17 -43.51
N LEU A 10 12.16 24.15 -44.37
CA LEU A 10 11.73 22.80 -44.03
C LEU A 10 12.64 22.15 -42.98
N LEU A 11 13.96 22.39 -43.01
CA LEU A 11 14.91 21.93 -41.98
C LEU A 11 14.70 22.66 -40.63
N ALA A 12 14.29 23.92 -40.64
CA ALA A 12 14.00 24.68 -39.42
C ALA A 12 12.70 24.22 -38.72
N VAL A 13 11.74 23.68 -39.48
CA VAL A 13 10.45 23.15 -38.94
C VAL A 13 10.64 21.74 -38.36
N THR A 14 11.63 20.96 -38.85
CA THR A 14 11.92 19.61 -38.32
C THR A 14 12.86 19.61 -37.11
N ALA A 15 13.47 20.75 -36.79
CA ALA A 15 14.36 20.89 -35.62
C ALA A 15 13.68 21.45 -34.36
N SER A 16 12.33 21.56 -34.36
CA SER A 16 11.58 21.64 -33.10
C SER A 16 11.65 20.25 -32.45
N VAL A 17 12.79 19.89 -31.88
CA VAL A 17 12.82 18.93 -30.79
C VAL A 17 11.87 19.55 -29.74
N LEU A 18 10.65 19.06 -29.68
CA LEU A 18 9.78 19.29 -28.54
C LEU A 18 10.63 18.86 -27.34
N LEU A 19 11.18 19.81 -26.63
CA LEU A 19 11.74 19.55 -25.32
C LEU A 19 10.52 19.13 -24.47
N GLU A 20 10.24 17.85 -24.48
CA GLU A 20 9.13 17.30 -23.70
C GLU A 20 9.41 17.67 -22.24
N ALA A 21 8.49 18.40 -21.63
CA ALA A 21 8.67 18.82 -20.24
C ALA A 21 8.83 17.56 -19.39
N LYS A 22 9.78 17.58 -18.45
CA LYS A 22 9.96 16.45 -17.53
C LYS A 22 8.66 16.17 -16.79
N PRO A 23 8.31 14.89 -16.57
CA PRO A 23 7.18 14.54 -15.72
C PRO A 23 7.32 15.16 -14.32
N LYS A 24 6.22 15.63 -13.75
CA LYS A 24 6.18 16.24 -12.42
C LYS A 24 5.84 15.19 -11.38
N VAL A 25 6.78 14.87 -10.51
CA VAL A 25 6.63 13.85 -9.47
C VAL A 25 6.65 14.50 -8.09
N ARG A 26 5.61 14.25 -7.31
CA ARG A 26 5.51 14.67 -5.92
C ARG A 26 5.97 13.53 -5.00
N ILE A 27 6.96 13.80 -4.14
CA ILE A 27 7.39 12.85 -3.12
C ILE A 27 6.75 13.24 -1.79
N ILE A 28 5.90 12.37 -1.23
CA ILE A 28 5.30 12.54 0.10
C ILE A 28 6.05 11.67 1.09
N ALA A 29 6.63 12.30 2.12
CA ALA A 29 7.35 11.57 3.16
C ALA A 29 6.48 11.35 4.40
N THR A 30 6.45 10.09 4.87
CA THR A 30 5.79 9.70 6.13
C THR A 30 6.78 9.31 7.24
N GLY A 31 8.08 9.24 6.94
CA GLY A 31 9.12 8.83 7.87
C GLY A 31 9.70 7.45 7.54
N GLY A 32 9.83 6.60 8.54
CA GLY A 32 10.32 5.22 8.38
C GLY A 32 11.85 5.10 8.33
N THR A 33 12.34 3.90 7.99
CA THR A 33 13.77 3.52 7.96
C THR A 33 14.54 4.27 6.89
N ILE A 34 13.93 4.56 5.75
CA ILE A 34 14.57 5.32 4.66
C ILE A 34 15.00 6.71 5.11
N ALA A 35 14.28 7.28 6.08
CA ALA A 35 14.60 8.52 6.78
C ALA A 35 15.28 8.27 8.15
N GLY A 36 15.74 7.05 8.41
CA GLY A 36 16.36 6.65 9.67
C GLY A 36 17.87 6.83 9.67
N ILE A 37 18.43 7.13 10.86
CA ILE A 37 19.87 7.22 11.09
C ILE A 37 20.25 6.26 12.20
N SER A 38 21.27 5.41 11.95
CA SER A 38 21.90 4.57 12.95
C SER A 38 23.09 5.27 13.63
N GLN A 39 23.46 4.80 14.81
CA GLN A 39 24.62 5.33 15.53
C GLN A 39 25.95 5.04 14.84
N SER A 40 26.04 3.99 14.04
CA SER A 40 27.21 3.66 13.20
C SER A 40 26.76 2.95 11.93
N ALA A 41 27.58 3.01 10.88
CA ALA A 41 27.31 2.37 9.59
C ALA A 41 27.17 0.83 9.68
N ALA A 42 27.71 0.20 10.72
CA ALA A 42 27.62 -1.25 10.97
C ALA A 42 26.48 -1.63 11.91
N SER A 43 25.72 -0.65 12.45
CA SER A 43 24.61 -0.90 13.39
C SER A 43 23.30 -1.08 12.65
N THR A 44 22.52 -2.07 13.08
CA THR A 44 21.13 -2.25 12.67
C THR A 44 20.14 -1.50 13.58
N VAL A 45 20.63 -0.94 14.71
CA VAL A 45 19.83 -0.13 15.63
C VAL A 45 19.79 1.31 15.13
N TYR A 46 18.63 1.84 14.85
CA TYR A 46 18.42 3.18 14.30
C TYR A 46 17.17 3.85 14.90
N LYS A 47 17.07 5.16 14.70
CA LYS A 47 15.84 5.92 14.96
C LYS A 47 15.19 6.26 13.63
N PRO A 48 13.94 5.84 13.38
CA PRO A 48 13.22 6.17 12.17
C PRO A 48 12.89 7.68 12.11
N GLY A 49 12.67 8.20 10.90
CA GLY A 49 12.18 9.56 10.71
C GLY A 49 13.13 10.68 11.16
N GLN A 50 14.44 10.49 11.10
CA GLN A 50 15.41 11.53 11.50
C GLN A 50 15.81 12.46 10.36
N VAL A 51 15.54 12.09 9.12
CA VAL A 51 15.93 12.81 7.90
C VAL A 51 14.65 13.34 7.25
N GLY A 52 14.64 14.64 6.94
CA GLY A 52 13.55 15.27 6.21
C GLY A 52 13.57 14.95 4.71
N ILE A 53 12.45 15.18 4.05
CA ILE A 53 12.27 14.87 2.61
C ILE A 53 13.32 15.55 1.73
N GLN A 54 13.69 16.79 2.02
CA GLN A 54 14.69 17.52 1.23
C GLN A 54 16.05 16.81 1.24
N THR A 55 16.48 16.32 2.39
CA THR A 55 17.74 15.56 2.52
C THR A 55 17.69 14.21 1.78
N LEU A 56 16.51 13.56 1.74
CA LEU A 56 16.34 12.34 0.94
C LEU A 56 16.48 12.62 -0.56
N ILE A 57 15.90 13.71 -1.05
CA ILE A 57 16.04 14.15 -2.45
C ILE A 57 17.51 14.47 -2.78
N GLU A 58 18.16 15.22 -1.91
CA GLU A 58 19.59 15.60 -2.07
C GLU A 58 20.54 14.39 -2.04
N ALA A 59 20.16 13.31 -1.32
CA ALA A 59 20.94 12.07 -1.27
C ALA A 59 20.89 11.25 -2.58
N VAL A 60 19.93 11.55 -3.47
CA VAL A 60 19.75 10.85 -4.75
C VAL A 60 19.53 11.86 -5.89
N PRO A 61 20.54 12.70 -6.20
CA PRO A 61 20.38 13.79 -7.18
C PRO A 61 20.01 13.29 -8.58
N GLN A 62 20.28 12.03 -8.90
CA GLN A 62 19.95 11.40 -10.19
C GLN A 62 18.43 11.38 -10.48
N ILE A 63 17.56 11.46 -9.46
CA ILE A 63 16.11 11.55 -9.69
C ILE A 63 15.71 12.88 -10.37
N LEU A 64 16.51 13.93 -10.20
CA LEU A 64 16.29 15.21 -10.87
C LEU A 64 16.56 15.15 -12.37
N ASP A 65 17.34 14.18 -12.83
CA ASP A 65 17.52 13.92 -14.26
C ASP A 65 16.29 13.28 -14.90
N LEU A 66 15.55 12.51 -14.11
CA LEU A 66 14.35 11.77 -14.54
C LEU A 66 13.10 12.64 -14.58
N ALA A 67 12.87 13.48 -13.58
CA ALA A 67 11.62 14.20 -13.37
C ALA A 67 11.82 15.57 -12.72
N ASP A 68 10.81 16.42 -12.80
CA ASP A 68 10.67 17.61 -11.96
C ASP A 68 10.14 17.18 -10.58
N ILE A 69 11.03 17.19 -9.59
CA ILE A 69 10.78 16.62 -8.27
C ILE A 69 10.46 17.72 -7.27
N SER A 70 9.38 17.52 -6.52
CA SER A 70 9.12 18.32 -5.33
C SER A 70 8.74 17.41 -4.16
N GLY A 71 9.09 17.83 -2.94
CA GLY A 71 8.93 17.03 -1.73
C GLY A 71 7.98 17.68 -0.72
N GLU A 72 7.17 16.86 -0.06
CA GLU A 72 6.29 17.26 1.03
C GLU A 72 6.44 16.30 2.22
N GLN A 73 6.63 16.85 3.43
CA GLN A 73 6.64 16.05 4.66
C GLN A 73 5.23 16.01 5.25
N LEU A 74 4.52 14.90 5.08
CA LEU A 74 3.18 14.74 5.64
C LEU A 74 3.23 14.49 7.15
N VAL A 75 4.00 13.48 7.54
CA VAL A 75 4.30 13.11 8.93
C VAL A 75 5.72 12.57 9.02
N ASN A 76 6.23 12.39 10.24
CA ASN A 76 7.56 11.84 10.46
C ASN A 76 7.55 10.81 11.59
N ILE A 77 7.06 9.60 11.28
CA ILE A 77 6.81 8.53 12.24
C ILE A 77 7.51 7.22 11.83
N GLY A 78 7.75 6.34 12.78
CA GLY A 78 7.98 4.94 12.47
C GLY A 78 6.69 4.29 11.99
N SER A 79 6.76 3.36 11.06
CA SER A 79 5.53 2.77 10.50
C SER A 79 4.72 1.92 11.49
N GLN A 80 5.32 1.47 12.59
CA GLN A 80 4.60 0.85 13.70
C GLN A 80 3.61 1.81 14.38
N ASP A 81 3.80 3.13 14.22
CA ASP A 81 2.92 4.17 14.75
C ASP A 81 1.93 4.71 13.70
N MET A 82 1.86 4.07 12.52
CA MET A 82 0.87 4.39 11.48
C MET A 82 -0.54 4.20 12.04
N ASN A 83 -1.45 5.10 11.66
CA ASN A 83 -2.81 5.09 12.16
C ASN A 83 -3.81 5.61 11.13
N ASP A 84 -5.09 5.42 11.44
CA ASP A 84 -6.22 5.72 10.55
C ASP A 84 -6.28 7.21 10.16
N ALA A 85 -5.95 8.14 11.07
CA ALA A 85 -5.93 9.58 10.79
C ALA A 85 -4.82 9.94 9.76
N VAL A 86 -3.66 9.30 9.87
CA VAL A 86 -2.57 9.48 8.90
C VAL A 86 -2.96 8.89 7.54
N TRP A 87 -3.61 7.72 7.50
CA TRP A 87 -4.10 7.12 6.26
C TRP A 87 -5.11 8.02 5.54
N LEU A 88 -6.11 8.54 6.27
CA LEU A 88 -7.10 9.46 5.70
C LEU A 88 -6.43 10.73 5.15
N ARG A 89 -5.54 11.34 5.93
CA ARG A 89 -4.81 12.53 5.50
C ARG A 89 -3.95 12.25 4.26
N LEU A 90 -3.27 11.09 4.21
CA LEU A 90 -2.41 10.69 3.09
C LEU A 90 -3.23 10.46 1.82
N ALA A 91 -4.35 9.71 1.91
CA ALA A 91 -5.22 9.45 0.76
C ALA A 91 -5.86 10.74 0.21
N LYS A 92 -6.38 11.61 1.08
CA LYS A 92 -6.94 12.91 0.68
C LYS A 92 -5.89 13.76 -0.04
N ARG A 93 -4.66 13.84 0.53
CA ARG A 93 -3.59 14.62 -0.07
C ARG A 93 -3.13 14.07 -1.42
N ILE A 94 -3.02 12.76 -1.57
CA ILE A 94 -2.67 12.14 -2.86
C ILE A 94 -3.76 12.40 -3.90
N ASN A 95 -5.04 12.24 -3.55
CA ASN A 95 -6.15 12.52 -4.46
C ASN A 95 -6.16 13.98 -4.92
N GLU A 96 -5.95 14.93 -3.99
CA GLU A 96 -5.83 16.36 -4.30
C GLU A 96 -4.70 16.64 -5.28
N LEU A 97 -3.51 16.06 -5.07
CA LEU A 97 -2.36 16.24 -5.94
C LEU A 97 -2.57 15.63 -7.34
N LEU A 98 -3.20 14.47 -7.41
CA LEU A 98 -3.40 13.77 -8.68
C LEU A 98 -4.60 14.32 -9.50
N ASP A 99 -5.49 15.09 -8.87
CA ASP A 99 -6.54 15.84 -9.56
C ASP A 99 -5.96 17.09 -10.25
N ASP A 100 -4.78 17.55 -9.84
CA ASP A 100 -4.08 18.67 -10.45
C ASP A 100 -3.29 18.23 -11.70
N ASP A 101 -3.35 19.03 -12.78
CA ASP A 101 -2.56 18.84 -13.99
C ASP A 101 -1.04 19.06 -13.76
N ASP A 102 -0.69 19.67 -12.63
CA ASP A 102 0.69 19.92 -12.21
C ASP A 102 1.34 18.74 -11.44
N CYS A 103 0.70 17.56 -11.41
CA CYS A 103 1.25 16.35 -10.80
C CYS A 103 0.96 15.13 -11.69
N ASP A 104 2.01 14.52 -12.22
CA ASP A 104 1.90 13.33 -13.08
C ASP A 104 1.94 12.02 -12.28
N ALA A 105 2.62 12.01 -11.13
CA ALA A 105 2.72 10.85 -10.27
C ALA A 105 3.09 11.21 -8.82
N VAL A 106 2.80 10.30 -7.89
CA VAL A 106 3.17 10.44 -6.47
C VAL A 106 4.06 9.27 -6.05
N VAL A 107 5.15 9.59 -5.35
CA VAL A 107 5.99 8.62 -4.64
C VAL A 107 5.80 8.83 -3.13
N VAL A 108 5.51 7.78 -2.38
CA VAL A 108 5.35 7.85 -0.92
C VAL A 108 6.51 7.12 -0.25
N THR A 109 7.35 7.84 0.50
CA THR A 109 8.35 7.19 1.34
C THR A 109 7.72 6.74 2.65
N HIS A 110 7.88 5.48 2.99
CA HIS A 110 7.18 4.82 4.09
C HIS A 110 8.10 3.86 4.85
N GLY A 111 7.84 3.67 6.14
CA GLY A 111 8.49 2.60 6.88
C GLY A 111 7.94 1.22 6.52
N THR A 112 8.79 0.20 6.58
CA THR A 112 8.48 -1.10 5.98
C THR A 112 7.49 -1.96 6.78
N ASP A 113 7.29 -1.71 8.09
CA ASP A 113 6.51 -2.61 8.96
C ASP A 113 5.02 -2.67 8.62
N THR A 114 4.42 -1.54 8.24
CA THR A 114 3.00 -1.44 7.86
C THR A 114 2.80 -0.94 6.43
N MET A 115 3.85 -0.99 5.59
CA MET A 115 3.80 -0.55 4.20
C MET A 115 2.71 -1.29 3.41
N GLU A 116 2.58 -2.59 3.60
CA GLU A 116 1.59 -3.42 2.90
C GLU A 116 0.14 -3.02 3.21
N GLU A 117 -0.13 -2.59 4.45
CA GLU A 117 -1.45 -2.10 4.88
C GLU A 117 -1.75 -0.74 4.27
N THR A 118 -0.79 0.20 4.35
CA THR A 118 -0.90 1.53 3.73
C THR A 118 -1.05 1.43 2.22
N ALA A 119 -0.27 0.56 1.56
CA ALA A 119 -0.38 0.34 0.12
C ALA A 119 -1.79 -0.13 -0.27
N TYR A 120 -2.33 -1.11 0.45
CA TYR A 120 -3.67 -1.64 0.18
C TYR A 120 -4.76 -0.61 0.48
N PHE A 121 -4.65 0.15 1.57
CA PHE A 121 -5.57 1.25 1.87
C PHE A 121 -5.61 2.28 0.73
N LEU A 122 -4.45 2.73 0.26
CA LEU A 122 -4.35 3.67 -0.86
C LEU A 122 -4.88 3.06 -2.17
N ASN A 123 -4.60 1.78 -2.42
CA ASN A 123 -5.10 1.07 -3.61
C ASN A 123 -6.62 1.05 -3.69
N LEU A 124 -7.29 1.08 -2.54
CA LEU A 124 -8.75 1.11 -2.44
C LEU A 124 -9.34 2.53 -2.43
N THR A 125 -8.56 3.58 -2.12
CA THR A 125 -9.08 4.93 -1.84
C THR A 125 -8.59 6.01 -2.80
N ILE A 126 -7.54 5.75 -3.60
CA ILE A 126 -7.08 6.68 -4.63
C ILE A 126 -8.06 6.69 -5.81
N LYS A 127 -8.38 7.89 -6.32
CA LYS A 127 -9.36 8.11 -7.40
C LYS A 127 -8.71 8.59 -8.71
N SER A 128 -7.48 8.19 -8.93
CA SER A 128 -6.72 8.50 -10.14
C SER A 128 -6.13 7.23 -10.74
N ASP A 129 -5.90 7.22 -12.05
CA ASP A 129 -5.10 6.21 -12.74
C ASP A 129 -3.62 6.59 -12.87
N LYS A 130 -3.24 7.81 -12.43
CA LYS A 130 -1.86 8.26 -12.35
C LYS A 130 -1.07 7.40 -11.36
N PRO A 131 0.23 7.15 -11.59
CA PRO A 131 1.02 6.27 -10.75
C PRO A 131 1.15 6.75 -9.29
N VAL A 132 0.98 5.83 -8.36
CA VAL A 132 1.28 6.01 -6.92
C VAL A 132 2.19 4.88 -6.47
N ILE A 133 3.41 5.23 -6.06
CA ILE A 133 4.45 4.25 -5.73
C ILE A 133 4.88 4.40 -4.27
N LEU A 134 4.70 3.36 -3.46
CA LEU A 134 5.26 3.29 -2.12
C LEU A 134 6.70 2.77 -2.19
N VAL A 135 7.56 3.36 -1.39
CA VAL A 135 8.97 2.98 -1.29
C VAL A 135 9.48 3.11 0.14
N GLY A 136 10.40 2.26 0.52
CA GLY A 136 11.06 2.30 1.82
C GLY A 136 12.48 1.76 1.74
N SER A 137 13.06 1.46 2.90
CA SER A 137 14.32 0.74 2.99
C SER A 137 14.35 -0.17 4.20
N MET A 138 15.10 -1.26 4.10
CA MET A 138 15.34 -2.17 5.22
C MET A 138 16.57 -1.76 6.03
N ARG A 139 17.45 -0.93 5.47
CA ARG A 139 18.63 -0.40 6.13
C ARG A 139 18.53 1.10 6.31
N PRO A 140 19.01 1.65 7.45
CA PRO A 140 19.06 3.09 7.66
C PRO A 140 19.95 3.79 6.64
N SER A 141 19.72 5.09 6.42
CA SER A 141 20.36 5.87 5.35
C SER A 141 21.89 5.89 5.40
N ASN A 142 22.46 5.78 6.59
CA ASN A 142 23.91 5.77 6.81
C ASN A 142 24.53 4.37 7.00
N ALA A 143 23.77 3.29 6.78
CA ALA A 143 24.27 1.93 6.89
C ALA A 143 25.16 1.53 5.71
N LEU A 144 26.07 0.57 5.95
CA LEU A 144 26.78 -0.10 4.86
C LEU A 144 25.78 -0.77 3.92
N SER A 145 25.92 -0.51 2.62
CA SER A 145 24.98 -0.98 1.59
C SER A 145 23.53 -0.58 1.86
N ALA A 146 23.29 0.69 2.27
CA ALA A 146 21.94 1.23 2.40
C ALA A 146 21.15 1.05 1.09
N ASP A 147 19.94 0.47 1.20
CA ASP A 147 19.10 0.16 0.04
C ASP A 147 18.17 1.33 -0.35
N GLY A 148 17.98 2.31 0.56
CA GLY A 148 17.09 3.44 0.37
C GLY A 148 17.33 4.27 -0.90
N PRO A 149 18.56 4.70 -1.20
CA PRO A 149 18.87 5.48 -2.40
C PRO A 149 18.47 4.78 -3.70
N ALA A 150 18.81 3.50 -3.85
CA ALA A 150 18.44 2.72 -5.03
C ALA A 150 16.93 2.49 -5.12
N ASN A 151 16.27 2.21 -4.00
CA ASN A 151 14.82 2.04 -3.96
C ASN A 151 14.10 3.35 -4.34
N LEU A 152 14.55 4.51 -3.85
CA LEU A 152 13.96 5.80 -4.19
C LEU A 152 14.13 6.14 -5.68
N TYR A 153 15.33 5.92 -6.23
CA TYR A 153 15.59 6.10 -7.66
C TYR A 153 14.65 5.23 -8.51
N ASN A 154 14.54 3.96 -8.17
CA ASN A 154 13.66 3.03 -8.86
C ASN A 154 12.18 3.38 -8.72
N ALA A 155 11.75 3.90 -7.58
CA ALA A 155 10.38 4.35 -7.38
C ALA A 155 10.05 5.55 -8.27
N VAL A 156 10.96 6.52 -8.41
CA VAL A 156 10.77 7.67 -9.33
C VAL A 156 10.77 7.18 -10.78
N ALA A 157 11.71 6.31 -11.18
CA ALA A 157 11.74 5.72 -12.52
C ALA A 157 10.44 4.97 -12.85
N THR A 158 9.89 4.24 -11.87
CA THR A 158 8.59 3.58 -12.00
C THR A 158 7.45 4.59 -12.15
N ALA A 159 7.45 5.65 -11.33
CA ALA A 159 6.40 6.66 -11.32
C ALA A 159 6.25 7.37 -12.67
N ILE A 160 7.36 7.60 -13.37
CA ILE A 160 7.35 8.28 -14.69
C ILE A 160 7.13 7.32 -15.87
N SER A 161 7.14 6.00 -15.65
CA SER A 161 6.91 5.03 -16.71
C SER A 161 5.47 5.10 -17.22
N PRO A 162 5.23 5.29 -18.53
CA PRO A 162 3.86 5.27 -19.06
C PRO A 162 3.11 3.97 -18.81
N GLN A 163 3.84 2.86 -18.64
CA GLN A 163 3.27 1.55 -18.34
C GLN A 163 2.73 1.43 -16.91
N SER A 164 3.16 2.32 -15.99
CA SER A 164 2.69 2.35 -14.60
C SER A 164 1.30 2.93 -14.44
N ARG A 165 0.81 3.66 -15.45
CA ARG A 165 -0.54 4.23 -15.43
C ARG A 165 -1.59 3.12 -15.45
N GLY A 166 -2.57 3.22 -14.55
CA GLY A 166 -3.63 2.21 -14.42
C GLY A 166 -3.15 0.86 -13.86
N MET A 167 -2.02 0.85 -13.14
CA MET A 167 -1.51 -0.34 -12.44
C MET A 167 -1.90 -0.42 -10.96
N GLY A 168 -2.76 0.51 -10.49
CA GLY A 168 -3.05 0.65 -9.07
C GLY A 168 -1.91 1.27 -8.30
N VAL A 169 -1.93 1.10 -6.99
CA VAL A 169 -0.84 1.50 -6.11
C VAL A 169 0.21 0.39 -6.08
N LEU A 170 1.48 0.76 -6.28
CA LEU A 170 2.60 -0.18 -6.36
C LEU A 170 3.54 -0.01 -5.16
N CYS A 171 4.16 -1.09 -4.71
CA CYS A 171 5.33 -1.04 -3.85
C CYS A 171 6.58 -1.31 -4.69
N CYS A 172 7.56 -0.41 -4.63
CA CYS A 172 8.86 -0.55 -5.30
C CYS A 172 9.96 -0.80 -4.27
N MET A 173 10.40 -2.03 -4.15
CA MET A 173 11.40 -2.47 -3.18
C MET A 173 12.36 -3.48 -3.81
N ASN A 174 13.65 -3.33 -3.54
CA ASN A 174 14.67 -4.29 -3.99
C ASN A 174 14.56 -4.61 -5.49
N ASN A 175 14.42 -3.58 -6.33
CA ASN A 175 14.23 -3.64 -7.79
C ASN A 175 12.94 -4.35 -8.25
N GLN A 176 12.01 -4.70 -7.35
CA GLN A 176 10.77 -5.38 -7.69
C GLN A 176 9.59 -4.42 -7.63
N LEU A 177 8.65 -4.60 -8.56
CA LEU A 177 7.36 -3.93 -8.60
C LEU A 177 6.29 -4.89 -8.10
N LEU A 178 5.63 -4.52 -7.02
CA LEU A 178 4.72 -5.38 -6.27
C LEU A 178 3.34 -4.73 -6.20
N ASP A 179 2.31 -5.54 -6.39
CA ASP A 179 0.91 -5.12 -6.26
C ASP A 179 0.54 -4.87 -4.80
N ALA A 180 -0.15 -3.77 -4.52
CA ALA A 180 -0.59 -3.41 -3.19
C ALA A 180 -1.49 -4.46 -2.52
N LYS A 181 -2.31 -5.18 -3.28
CA LYS A 181 -3.16 -6.25 -2.73
C LYS A 181 -2.33 -7.43 -2.25
N THR A 182 -1.29 -7.82 -2.99
CA THR A 182 -0.59 -9.10 -2.78
C THR A 182 0.76 -8.96 -2.08
N VAL A 183 1.32 -7.75 -2.00
CA VAL A 183 2.61 -7.52 -1.34
C VAL A 183 2.58 -7.88 0.14
N ILE A 184 3.59 -8.61 0.62
CA ILE A 184 3.74 -9.03 2.01
C ILE A 184 5.19 -8.84 2.45
N LYS A 185 5.40 -8.29 3.66
CA LYS A 185 6.70 -8.30 4.32
C LYS A 185 6.94 -9.67 4.96
N THR A 186 7.81 -10.48 4.38
CA THR A 186 8.00 -11.89 4.75
C THR A 186 9.20 -12.14 5.67
N HIS A 187 10.09 -11.16 5.82
CA HIS A 187 11.29 -11.28 6.64
C HIS A 187 11.52 -10.01 7.47
N THR A 188 12.07 -10.15 8.67
CA THR A 188 12.23 -9.03 9.59
C THR A 188 13.43 -8.13 9.27
N LEU A 189 14.46 -8.63 8.60
CA LEU A 189 15.77 -7.96 8.43
C LEU A 189 16.25 -7.86 6.97
N ASP A 190 15.97 -8.85 6.13
CA ASP A 190 16.52 -8.92 4.78
C ASP A 190 15.97 -7.82 3.87
N SER A 191 16.83 -7.27 2.99
CA SER A 191 16.39 -6.30 1.99
C SER A 191 15.44 -6.93 0.95
N ASP A 192 15.54 -8.23 0.69
CA ASP A 192 14.64 -9.01 -0.15
C ASP A 192 13.43 -9.55 0.63
N THR A 193 12.82 -8.73 1.47
CA THR A 193 11.73 -9.12 2.37
C THR A 193 10.33 -9.02 1.77
N PHE A 194 10.14 -8.12 0.81
CA PHE A 194 8.82 -7.93 0.20
C PHE A 194 8.60 -8.93 -0.93
N LYS A 195 7.48 -9.61 -0.88
CA LYS A 195 7.08 -10.62 -1.87
C LYS A 195 5.66 -10.36 -2.36
N GLY A 196 5.38 -10.71 -3.60
CA GLY A 196 4.06 -10.58 -4.23
C GLY A 196 3.09 -11.73 -3.89
N GLY A 197 3.32 -12.49 -2.84
CA GLY A 197 2.52 -13.65 -2.51
C GLY A 197 2.47 -14.69 -3.65
N PRO A 198 1.38 -15.47 -3.76
CA PRO A 198 1.21 -16.47 -4.83
C PRO A 198 1.19 -15.86 -6.24
N SER A 199 0.80 -14.59 -6.39
CA SER A 199 0.75 -13.89 -7.69
C SER A 199 2.12 -13.52 -8.22
N GLY A 200 3.16 -13.53 -7.38
CA GLY A 200 4.50 -13.09 -7.74
C GLY A 200 4.64 -11.58 -7.87
N ILE A 201 5.66 -11.13 -8.60
CA ILE A 201 5.92 -9.72 -8.84
C ILE A 201 5.17 -9.24 -10.09
N LEU A 202 4.77 -7.98 -10.13
CA LEU A 202 4.22 -7.36 -11.35
C LEU A 202 5.32 -7.06 -12.38
N GLY A 203 6.53 -6.82 -11.92
CA GLY A 203 7.66 -6.47 -12.76
C GLY A 203 8.91 -6.14 -11.94
N TYR A 204 9.87 -5.53 -12.60
CA TYR A 204 11.11 -5.11 -11.97
C TYR A 204 11.63 -3.81 -12.60
N VAL A 205 12.54 -3.14 -11.91
CA VAL A 205 13.25 -1.97 -12.42
C VAL A 205 14.70 -2.33 -12.70
N HIS A 206 15.20 -2.00 -13.88
CA HIS A 206 16.58 -2.19 -14.24
C HIS A 206 17.08 -0.98 -15.04
N ASN A 207 18.24 -0.45 -14.66
CA ASN A 207 18.84 0.75 -15.29
C ASN A 207 17.89 1.96 -15.40
N GLY A 208 17.01 2.15 -14.40
CA GLY A 208 16.04 3.25 -14.42
C GLY A 208 14.84 3.04 -15.34
N GLU A 209 14.62 1.83 -15.83
CA GLU A 209 13.46 1.47 -16.63
C GLU A 209 12.59 0.43 -15.91
N ALA A 210 11.28 0.64 -15.91
CA ALA A 210 10.30 -0.29 -15.36
C ALA A 210 9.86 -1.30 -16.41
N PHE A 211 9.97 -2.58 -16.09
CA PHE A 211 9.57 -3.70 -16.94
C PHE A 211 8.42 -4.46 -16.26
N TYR A 212 7.26 -4.50 -16.89
CA TYR A 212 6.10 -5.21 -16.39
C TYR A 212 5.94 -6.57 -17.02
N LEU A 213 5.74 -7.59 -16.19
CA LEU A 213 5.48 -8.98 -16.59
C LEU A 213 3.99 -9.28 -16.64
N GLN A 214 3.21 -8.59 -15.79
CA GLN A 214 1.76 -8.78 -15.66
C GLN A 214 1.10 -7.52 -15.12
N ARG A 215 -0.24 -7.51 -15.11
CA ARG A 215 -1.07 -6.44 -14.55
C ARG A 215 -1.92 -6.97 -13.39
N PRO A 216 -2.28 -6.14 -12.42
CA PRO A 216 -3.29 -6.50 -11.42
C PRO A 216 -4.61 -6.88 -12.09
N VAL A 217 -5.25 -7.92 -11.61
CA VAL A 217 -6.57 -8.37 -12.12
C VAL A 217 -7.73 -7.89 -11.26
N ASN A 218 -7.47 -7.57 -9.99
CA ASN A 218 -8.48 -7.07 -9.07
C ASN A 218 -8.78 -5.59 -9.32
N LYS A 219 -9.99 -5.17 -9.00
CA LYS A 219 -10.38 -3.76 -9.04
C LYS A 219 -9.55 -2.94 -8.05
N HIS A 220 -9.12 -1.76 -8.48
CA HIS A 220 -8.30 -0.85 -7.69
C HIS A 220 -8.58 0.61 -8.07
N THR A 221 -8.10 1.54 -7.30
CA THR A 221 -8.11 3.00 -7.51
C THR A 221 -9.46 3.51 -8.05
N VAL A 222 -9.53 3.99 -9.28
CA VAL A 222 -10.75 4.53 -9.89
C VAL A 222 -11.90 3.53 -10.00
N GLN A 223 -11.61 2.23 -9.90
CA GLN A 223 -12.61 1.16 -10.04
C GLN A 223 -13.26 0.79 -8.70
N THR A 224 -12.76 1.32 -7.58
CA THR A 224 -13.28 0.98 -6.25
C THR A 224 -14.47 1.85 -5.85
N ALA A 225 -15.33 1.30 -4.98
CA ALA A 225 -16.48 2.01 -4.43
C ALA A 225 -16.14 2.97 -3.27
N PHE A 226 -14.90 2.94 -2.77
CA PHE A 226 -14.52 3.66 -1.55
C PHE A 226 -14.00 5.05 -1.86
N ASP A 227 -14.68 6.04 -1.30
CA ASP A 227 -14.29 7.45 -1.29
C ASP A 227 -14.15 7.89 0.16
N VAL A 228 -13.01 8.51 0.48
CA VAL A 228 -12.66 8.97 1.83
C VAL A 228 -12.57 10.48 1.95
N SER A 229 -12.97 11.24 0.92
CA SER A 229 -12.89 12.70 0.87
C SER A 229 -13.57 13.36 2.07
N ASP A 230 -14.76 12.90 2.43
CA ASP A 230 -15.60 13.46 3.50
C ASP A 230 -15.45 12.74 4.85
N LEU A 231 -14.59 11.70 4.93
CA LEU A 231 -14.43 10.93 6.17
C LEU A 231 -13.46 11.64 7.12
N GLU A 232 -13.88 11.82 8.37
CA GLU A 232 -13.02 12.32 9.46
C GLU A 232 -12.40 11.19 10.25
N GLU A 233 -13.07 10.03 10.34
CA GLU A 233 -12.62 8.83 11.04
C GLU A 233 -13.04 7.56 10.27
N LEU A 234 -12.37 6.44 10.57
CA LEU A 234 -12.71 5.12 10.04
C LEU A 234 -13.42 4.28 11.12
N PRO A 235 -14.30 3.36 10.71
CA PRO A 235 -14.89 2.37 11.62
C PRO A 235 -13.81 1.58 12.37
N LYS A 236 -14.05 1.30 13.65
CA LYS A 236 -13.10 0.57 14.50
C LYS A 236 -13.12 -0.91 14.21
N VAL A 237 -12.01 -1.44 13.70
CA VAL A 237 -11.85 -2.87 13.42
C VAL A 237 -10.59 -3.40 14.10
N GLY A 238 -10.74 -4.48 14.88
CA GLY A 238 -9.65 -5.17 15.56
C GLY A 238 -9.26 -6.48 14.88
N ILE A 239 -8.10 -7.03 15.26
CA ILE A 239 -7.65 -8.36 14.84
C ILE A 239 -7.47 -9.23 16.08
N VAL A 240 -8.03 -10.44 16.09
CA VAL A 240 -7.83 -11.46 17.12
C VAL A 240 -7.04 -12.61 16.52
N TYR A 241 -5.85 -12.88 17.09
CA TYR A 241 -4.97 -13.94 16.60
C TYR A 241 -5.36 -15.30 17.18
N GLY A 242 -5.57 -16.30 16.32
CA GLY A 242 -5.92 -17.66 16.68
C GLY A 242 -4.71 -18.51 17.07
N TYR A 243 -4.87 -19.33 18.12
CA TYR A 243 -3.86 -20.27 18.62
C TYR A 243 -4.54 -21.43 19.36
N ALA A 244 -3.78 -22.48 19.67
CA ALA A 244 -4.33 -23.61 20.44
C ALA A 244 -4.80 -23.14 21.83
N ASN A 245 -6.03 -23.49 22.21
CA ASN A 245 -6.67 -23.04 23.46
C ASN A 245 -6.83 -21.50 23.54
N ALA A 246 -7.21 -20.87 22.41
CA ALA A 246 -7.37 -19.41 22.33
C ALA A 246 -8.48 -18.92 23.28
N SER A 247 -8.21 -17.78 23.94
CA SER A 247 -9.17 -17.13 24.83
C SER A 247 -10.14 -16.23 24.03
N PRO A 248 -11.43 -16.19 24.36
CA PRO A 248 -12.39 -15.25 23.79
C PRO A 248 -12.25 -13.82 24.33
N LEU A 249 -11.45 -13.58 25.37
CA LEU A 249 -11.31 -12.29 26.02
C LEU A 249 -10.91 -11.14 25.09
N PRO A 250 -9.96 -11.27 24.15
CA PRO A 250 -9.62 -10.17 23.23
C PRO A 250 -10.81 -9.77 22.35
N LEU A 251 -11.59 -10.73 21.84
CA LEU A 251 -12.79 -10.45 21.07
C LEU A 251 -13.84 -9.74 21.94
N GLN A 252 -14.08 -10.21 23.15
CA GLN A 252 -15.03 -9.59 24.09
C GLN A 252 -14.62 -8.14 24.41
N ALA A 253 -13.33 -7.89 24.62
CA ALA A 253 -12.80 -6.55 24.87
C ALA A 253 -13.08 -5.59 23.70
N PHE A 254 -12.91 -6.03 22.45
CA PHE A 254 -13.28 -5.22 21.28
C PHE A 254 -14.79 -4.93 21.23
N VAL A 255 -15.63 -5.93 21.48
CA VAL A 255 -17.10 -5.74 21.54
C VAL A 255 -17.49 -4.73 22.62
N ASP A 256 -16.92 -4.86 23.83
CA ASP A 256 -17.22 -3.99 24.97
C ASP A 256 -16.69 -2.56 24.77
N ALA A 257 -15.62 -2.41 23.99
CA ALA A 257 -15.06 -1.10 23.59
C ALA A 257 -15.78 -0.48 22.37
N GLY A 258 -16.85 -1.12 21.84
CA GLY A 258 -17.68 -0.58 20.76
C GLY A 258 -17.00 -0.64 19.41
N PHE A 259 -16.21 -1.68 19.11
CA PHE A 259 -15.68 -1.90 17.78
C PHE A 259 -16.78 -2.32 16.81
N ASP A 260 -16.67 -1.86 15.57
CA ASP A 260 -17.63 -2.11 14.48
C ASP A 260 -17.43 -3.48 13.82
N GLY A 261 -16.18 -3.98 13.85
CA GLY A 261 -15.81 -5.26 13.26
C GLY A 261 -14.58 -5.87 13.88
N VAL A 262 -14.44 -7.18 13.69
CA VAL A 262 -13.28 -7.97 14.13
C VAL A 262 -12.87 -8.96 13.07
N VAL A 263 -11.59 -8.97 12.72
CA VAL A 263 -10.97 -9.99 11.89
C VAL A 263 -10.40 -11.08 12.80
N LEU A 264 -10.79 -12.31 12.58
CA LEU A 264 -10.25 -13.47 13.28
C LEU A 264 -9.16 -14.11 12.42
N ALA A 265 -7.89 -13.91 12.81
CA ALA A 265 -6.74 -14.57 12.18
C ALA A 265 -6.68 -16.03 12.64
N GLY A 266 -7.55 -16.86 12.07
CA GLY A 266 -7.75 -18.26 12.43
C GLY A 266 -6.56 -19.16 12.08
N VAL A 267 -6.68 -20.43 12.38
CA VAL A 267 -5.69 -21.46 12.04
C VAL A 267 -6.14 -22.21 10.77
N GLY A 268 -5.18 -22.71 9.98
CA GLY A 268 -5.49 -23.41 8.73
C GLY A 268 -6.37 -22.54 7.81
N ASP A 269 -7.48 -23.06 7.34
CA ASP A 269 -8.47 -22.38 6.49
C ASP A 269 -9.39 -21.40 7.28
N GLY A 270 -8.80 -20.59 8.15
CA GLY A 270 -9.54 -19.62 8.96
C GLY A 270 -10.37 -20.25 10.08
N ASN A 271 -9.99 -21.44 10.57
CA ASN A 271 -10.68 -22.14 11.64
C ASN A 271 -10.51 -21.44 12.99
N ILE A 272 -11.55 -21.50 13.79
CA ILE A 272 -11.66 -20.74 15.04
C ILE A 272 -11.82 -21.71 16.21
N TYR A 273 -11.05 -21.50 17.29
CA TYR A 273 -11.22 -22.26 18.52
C TYR A 273 -12.64 -22.08 19.08
N LYS A 274 -13.28 -23.17 19.56
CA LYS A 274 -14.70 -23.24 19.93
C LYS A 274 -15.20 -22.08 20.80
N ASP A 275 -14.45 -21.71 21.84
CA ASP A 275 -14.88 -20.67 22.79
C ASP A 275 -14.83 -19.26 22.14
N VAL A 276 -13.87 -19.03 21.23
CA VAL A 276 -13.78 -17.81 20.41
C VAL A 276 -14.89 -17.77 19.37
N PHE A 277 -15.22 -18.93 18.76
CA PHE A 277 -16.33 -19.08 17.82
C PHE A 277 -17.67 -18.72 18.47
N ASP A 278 -17.96 -19.26 19.65
CA ASP A 278 -19.18 -18.95 20.40
C ASP A 278 -19.28 -17.45 20.76
N ALA A 279 -18.14 -16.83 21.08
CA ALA A 279 -18.07 -15.39 21.32
C ALA A 279 -18.29 -14.58 20.03
N ALA A 280 -17.74 -15.03 18.89
CA ALA A 280 -17.92 -14.41 17.58
C ALA A 280 -19.38 -14.43 17.13
N VAL A 281 -20.09 -15.56 17.31
CA VAL A 281 -21.53 -15.66 17.03
C VAL A 281 -22.34 -14.67 17.89
N LYS A 282 -21.96 -14.51 19.16
CA LYS A 282 -22.62 -13.52 20.04
C LYS A 282 -22.31 -12.08 19.62
N ALA A 283 -21.07 -11.79 19.20
CA ALA A 283 -20.65 -10.48 18.70
C ALA A 283 -21.40 -10.09 17.42
N GLN A 284 -21.52 -11.02 16.47
CA GLN A 284 -22.28 -10.83 15.23
C GLN A 284 -23.76 -10.51 15.51
N LYS A 285 -24.39 -11.19 16.45
CA LYS A 285 -25.77 -10.89 16.89
C LYS A 285 -25.92 -9.50 17.51
N LYS A 286 -24.85 -8.93 18.03
CA LYS A 286 -24.82 -7.55 18.54
C LYS A 286 -24.49 -6.52 17.45
N GLY A 287 -24.30 -6.93 16.20
CA GLY A 287 -24.01 -6.05 15.05
C GLY A 287 -22.52 -5.81 14.77
N VAL A 288 -21.61 -6.48 15.49
CA VAL A 288 -20.18 -6.45 15.19
C VAL A 288 -19.88 -7.37 14.02
N GLN A 289 -19.34 -6.85 12.92
CA GLN A 289 -19.04 -7.65 11.74
C GLN A 289 -17.83 -8.57 12.00
N ILE A 290 -17.98 -9.85 11.66
CA ILE A 290 -16.92 -10.86 11.82
C ILE A 290 -16.39 -11.26 10.46
N VAL A 291 -15.07 -11.11 10.29
CA VAL A 291 -14.33 -11.63 9.14
C VAL A 291 -13.42 -12.76 9.59
N ARG A 292 -13.55 -13.92 8.96
CA ARG A 292 -12.61 -15.02 9.09
C ARG A 292 -11.45 -14.82 8.13
N SER A 293 -10.24 -14.85 8.64
CA SER A 293 -8.99 -14.85 7.88
C SER A 293 -8.06 -15.92 8.45
N SER A 294 -6.89 -16.09 7.88
CA SER A 294 -5.93 -17.08 8.36
C SER A 294 -4.62 -16.43 8.82
N ARG A 295 -3.99 -16.99 9.85
CA ARG A 295 -2.62 -16.69 10.24
C ARG A 295 -1.58 -17.35 9.33
N CYS A 296 -2.02 -18.23 8.42
CA CYS A 296 -1.13 -18.81 7.42
C CYS A 296 -0.63 -17.74 6.44
N SER A 297 0.62 -17.86 6.02
CA SER A 297 1.25 -16.88 5.13
C SER A 297 0.80 -16.99 3.68
N ALA A 298 0.07 -18.04 3.30
CA ALA A 298 -0.41 -18.28 1.95
C ALA A 298 -1.63 -19.20 1.94
N GLY A 299 -2.42 -19.11 0.89
CA GLY A 299 -3.66 -19.84 0.69
C GLY A 299 -4.89 -19.02 1.09
N PRO A 300 -6.02 -19.21 0.42
CA PRO A 300 -7.25 -18.49 0.73
C PRO A 300 -7.92 -19.04 2.00
N THR A 301 -8.74 -18.21 2.64
CA THR A 301 -9.76 -18.63 3.58
C THR A 301 -11.04 -18.91 2.78
N SER A 302 -11.47 -20.15 2.72
CA SER A 302 -12.61 -20.59 1.92
C SER A 302 -13.93 -20.05 2.47
N LEU A 303 -14.81 -19.56 1.60
CA LEU A 303 -16.18 -19.24 1.93
C LEU A 303 -16.97 -20.54 2.09
N ASP A 304 -17.77 -20.64 3.18
CA ASP A 304 -18.58 -21.82 3.50
C ASP A 304 -17.80 -23.17 3.49
N GLY A 305 -16.49 -23.11 3.87
CA GLY A 305 -15.64 -24.28 4.00
C GLY A 305 -15.97 -25.11 5.25
N GLU A 306 -15.07 -25.07 6.26
CA GLU A 306 -15.31 -25.77 7.53
C GLU A 306 -16.27 -24.99 8.46
N VAL A 307 -16.51 -23.71 8.20
CA VAL A 307 -17.47 -22.84 8.89
C VAL A 307 -18.58 -22.47 7.91
N ASP A 308 -19.84 -22.65 8.31
CA ASP A 308 -21.02 -22.21 7.55
C ASP A 308 -21.19 -20.68 7.73
N ASP A 309 -20.48 -19.91 6.89
CA ASP A 309 -20.44 -18.45 6.96
C ASP A 309 -21.83 -17.86 6.72
N ALA A 310 -22.60 -18.43 5.79
CA ALA A 310 -23.94 -17.98 5.47
C ALA A 310 -24.89 -18.09 6.69
N LYS A 311 -24.78 -19.16 7.48
CA LYS A 311 -25.57 -19.37 8.69
C LYS A 311 -25.26 -18.40 9.79
N TYR A 312 -23.97 -18.07 9.96
CA TYR A 312 -23.52 -17.20 11.06
C TYR A 312 -23.36 -15.76 10.63
N HIS A 313 -23.57 -15.41 9.36
CA HIS A 313 -23.35 -14.10 8.74
C HIS A 313 -21.91 -13.62 8.91
N PHE A 314 -20.96 -14.54 8.83
CA PHE A 314 -19.55 -14.20 8.81
C PHE A 314 -19.11 -13.90 7.37
N VAL A 315 -17.97 -13.27 7.24
CA VAL A 315 -17.32 -12.96 5.97
C VAL A 315 -16.02 -13.74 5.90
N ALA A 316 -15.73 -14.38 4.78
CA ALA A 316 -14.44 -15.00 4.52
C ALA A 316 -13.50 -13.99 3.85
N SER A 317 -12.26 -13.88 4.34
CA SER A 317 -11.28 -12.92 3.79
C SER A 317 -10.71 -13.33 2.44
N LEU A 318 -11.00 -14.53 1.98
CA LEU A 318 -10.44 -15.11 0.76
C LEU A 318 -8.91 -15.07 0.79
N ASP A 319 -8.27 -14.41 -0.17
CA ASP A 319 -6.82 -14.32 -0.30
C ASP A 319 -6.17 -13.18 0.52
N LEU A 320 -6.97 -12.39 1.26
CA LEU A 320 -6.44 -11.34 2.10
C LEU A 320 -5.92 -11.87 3.44
N ASN A 321 -4.70 -11.49 3.79
CA ASN A 321 -4.18 -11.68 5.13
C ASN A 321 -4.95 -10.84 6.17
N PRO A 322 -4.84 -11.13 7.48
CA PRO A 322 -5.66 -10.48 8.49
C PRO A 322 -5.56 -8.95 8.51
N GLN A 323 -4.37 -8.37 8.30
CA GLN A 323 -4.17 -6.93 8.32
C GLN A 323 -4.82 -6.24 7.12
N LYS A 324 -4.76 -6.80 5.93
CA LYS A 324 -5.46 -6.28 4.74
C LYS A 324 -6.96 -6.53 4.80
N ALA A 325 -7.39 -7.67 5.33
CA ALA A 325 -8.80 -7.92 5.63
C ALA A 325 -9.38 -6.88 6.60
N ARG A 326 -8.59 -6.43 7.59
CA ARG A 326 -8.94 -5.32 8.48
C ARG A 326 -9.14 -4.02 7.69
N VAL A 327 -8.21 -3.67 6.80
CA VAL A 327 -8.29 -2.47 5.95
C VAL A 327 -9.56 -2.48 5.12
N LEU A 328 -9.84 -3.60 4.43
CA LEU A 328 -11.05 -3.70 3.59
C LEU A 328 -12.33 -3.65 4.42
N LEU A 329 -12.36 -4.31 5.58
CA LEU A 329 -13.54 -4.28 6.46
C LEU A 329 -13.82 -2.86 6.96
N MET A 330 -12.80 -2.08 7.36
CA MET A 330 -12.98 -0.68 7.77
C MET A 330 -13.64 0.13 6.64
N LEU A 331 -13.15 0.00 5.42
CA LEU A 331 -13.71 0.72 4.27
C LEU A 331 -15.11 0.21 3.90
N ALA A 332 -15.35 -1.09 3.93
CA ALA A 332 -16.66 -1.67 3.68
C ALA A 332 -17.72 -1.17 4.67
N LEU A 333 -17.36 -1.04 5.94
CA LEU A 333 -18.24 -0.55 7.00
C LEU A 333 -18.60 0.94 6.87
N THR A 334 -17.86 1.73 6.08
CA THR A 334 -18.27 3.08 5.71
C THR A 334 -19.45 3.08 4.72
N LYS A 335 -19.71 1.97 4.06
CA LYS A 335 -20.75 1.84 3.02
C LYS A 335 -21.96 1.02 3.46
N THR A 336 -21.74 -0.05 4.22
CA THR A 336 -22.81 -0.99 4.57
C THR A 336 -22.47 -1.81 5.82
N ARG A 337 -23.51 -2.34 6.48
CA ARG A 337 -23.40 -3.38 7.51
C ARG A 337 -24.03 -4.71 7.05
N ASP A 338 -24.49 -4.81 5.80
CA ASP A 338 -24.96 -6.07 5.23
C ASP A 338 -23.78 -6.98 4.91
N TRP A 339 -23.65 -8.08 5.65
CA TRP A 339 -22.57 -9.05 5.53
C TRP A 339 -22.43 -9.61 4.10
N LYS A 340 -23.54 -9.78 3.35
CA LYS A 340 -23.49 -10.25 1.97
C LYS A 340 -22.83 -9.24 1.05
N ARG A 341 -23.17 -7.94 1.23
CA ARG A 341 -22.49 -6.88 0.46
C ARG A 341 -21.05 -6.71 0.87
N ILE A 342 -20.72 -6.90 2.16
CA ILE A 342 -19.32 -6.91 2.63
C ILE A 342 -18.58 -8.09 1.98
N GLN A 343 -19.15 -9.31 1.96
CA GLN A 343 -18.52 -10.46 1.27
C GLN A 343 -18.26 -10.17 -0.21
N GLN A 344 -19.18 -9.54 -0.92
CA GLN A 344 -18.95 -9.13 -2.31
C GLN A 344 -17.74 -8.18 -2.46
N TYR A 345 -17.51 -7.26 -1.52
CA TYR A 345 -16.30 -6.43 -1.54
C TYR A 345 -15.03 -7.27 -1.39
N PHE A 346 -15.03 -8.30 -0.57
CA PHE A 346 -13.90 -9.23 -0.45
C PHE A 346 -13.66 -10.07 -1.72
N GLU A 347 -14.69 -10.32 -2.50
CA GLU A 347 -14.60 -10.98 -3.81
C GLU A 347 -14.11 -10.04 -4.93
N GLU A 348 -14.45 -8.74 -4.83
CA GLU A 348 -14.15 -7.75 -5.87
C GLU A 348 -12.74 -7.15 -5.73
N TYR A 349 -12.27 -6.95 -4.52
CA TYR A 349 -11.06 -6.23 -4.16
C TYR A 349 -10.04 -7.15 -3.50
#